data_20f01260302a931aeeaf1dcd7b101a19
#
_entry.id   20f01260302a931aeeaf1dcd7b101a19
#
_cell.length_a   1.000
_cell.length_b   1.000
_cell.length_c   1.000
_cell.angle_alpha   90.00
_cell.angle_beta   90.00
_cell.angle_gamma   90.00
#
_symmetry.space_group_name_H-M   'P 1'
#
loop_
_entity.id
_entity.type
_entity.pdbx_description
1 polymer ?
#
loop_
_entity_poly.entity_id
_entity_poly.type
_entity_poly.pdbx_seq_one_letter_code
_entity_poly.pdbx_strand_id
1 'polypeptide(L)'
;MMKPHVRRAVSLLLLAVALGVTCTFLGRWQWNRHVARDAQIRLIEDNYSAEPLPLAALVATPDQLLPADAAWRQVTVTGHYEADATVLLRNRPIGGMAGYHVLVPLVVADGGEPGALLVVDRGWVPTGENGIDVTGIPSPPTGTVAVTVRLRRNEAASPRSAPSGQVQAISVAQVLEAGHAVPATDSPGAYRVYGEMAAEDPAPENTLGTLPAPSTDPGSHLSYAFQWWTFALGSLVGFTAMARRELQDGSAAGPAVRPERRRRSPSAEDEEDALVDSQLG
;
A
#
# COMPACT_ATOMS: atom_id res chain seq x y z
N MET A 1 -31.68 41.95 -7.65
CA MET A 1 -31.64 40.74 -6.82
C MET A 1 -32.09 39.53 -7.66
N MET A 2 -31.34 38.45 -7.66
CA MET A 2 -31.67 37.21 -8.39
C MET A 2 -32.89 36.53 -7.75
N LYS A 3 -33.85 36.05 -8.56
CA LYS A 3 -35.04 35.36 -8.07
C LYS A 3 -34.62 34.08 -7.29
N PRO A 4 -35.32 33.66 -6.21
CA PRO A 4 -34.89 32.59 -5.33
C PRO A 4 -34.71 31.22 -6.03
N HIS A 5 -35.58 30.86 -6.99
CA HIS A 5 -35.48 29.65 -7.79
C HIS A 5 -34.23 29.66 -8.71
N VAL A 6 -33.86 30.82 -9.28
CA VAL A 6 -32.65 30.93 -10.10
C VAL A 6 -31.40 30.76 -9.23
N ARG A 7 -31.38 31.30 -8.00
CA ARG A 7 -30.29 31.11 -7.05
C ARG A 7 -30.11 29.63 -6.68
N ARG A 8 -31.20 28.92 -6.41
CA ARG A 8 -31.20 27.47 -6.12
C ARG A 8 -30.68 26.67 -7.31
N ALA A 9 -31.18 26.94 -8.52
CA ALA A 9 -30.73 26.27 -9.74
C ALA A 9 -29.22 26.48 -9.98
N VAL A 10 -28.71 27.69 -9.80
CA VAL A 10 -27.27 27.99 -9.90
C VAL A 10 -26.47 27.24 -8.83
N SER A 11 -26.94 27.21 -7.58
CA SER A 11 -26.27 26.45 -6.50
C SER A 11 -26.19 24.95 -6.81
N LEU A 12 -27.28 24.35 -7.37
CA LEU A 12 -27.31 22.95 -7.79
C LEU A 12 -26.31 22.69 -8.93
N LEU A 13 -26.23 23.58 -9.91
CA LEU A 13 -25.24 23.45 -10.99
C LEU A 13 -23.80 23.57 -10.51
N LEU A 14 -23.52 24.51 -9.59
CA LEU A 14 -22.20 24.63 -8.98
C LEU A 14 -21.83 23.37 -8.20
N LEU A 15 -22.80 22.81 -7.45
CA LEU A 15 -22.61 21.55 -6.72
C LEU A 15 -22.35 20.39 -7.68
N ALA A 16 -23.12 20.31 -8.80
CA ALA A 16 -22.90 19.30 -9.85
C ALA A 16 -21.46 19.37 -10.38
N VAL A 17 -21.00 20.57 -10.72
CA VAL A 17 -19.62 20.77 -11.22
C VAL A 17 -18.58 20.39 -10.16
N ALA A 18 -18.77 20.87 -8.93
CA ALA A 18 -17.81 20.58 -7.85
C ALA A 18 -17.69 19.06 -7.59
N LEU A 19 -18.82 18.35 -7.45
CA LEU A 19 -18.84 16.91 -7.27
C LEU A 19 -18.31 16.19 -8.50
N GLY A 20 -18.72 16.59 -9.70
CA GLY A 20 -18.24 16.00 -10.96
C GLY A 20 -16.73 16.09 -11.10
N VAL A 21 -16.16 17.26 -10.84
CA VAL A 21 -14.69 17.47 -10.85
C VAL A 21 -14.00 16.62 -9.78
N THR A 22 -14.48 16.67 -8.54
CA THR A 22 -13.89 15.90 -7.43
C THR A 22 -13.90 14.39 -7.73
N CYS A 23 -15.05 13.85 -8.16
CA CYS A 23 -15.16 12.44 -8.48
C CYS A 23 -14.29 12.04 -9.69
N THR A 24 -14.15 12.91 -10.69
CA THR A 24 -13.26 12.67 -11.82
C THR A 24 -11.80 12.56 -11.39
N PHE A 25 -11.34 13.45 -10.51
CA PHE A 25 -9.98 13.38 -9.95
C PHE A 25 -9.75 12.13 -9.10
N LEU A 26 -10.72 11.76 -8.25
CA LEU A 26 -10.64 10.53 -7.45
C LEU A 26 -10.63 9.28 -8.33
N GLY A 27 -11.43 9.23 -9.38
CA GLY A 27 -11.41 8.15 -10.37
C GLY A 27 -10.06 8.04 -11.07
N ARG A 28 -9.48 9.17 -11.52
CA ARG A 28 -8.15 9.20 -12.12
C ARG A 28 -7.04 8.78 -11.13
N TRP A 29 -7.13 9.19 -9.88
CA TRP A 29 -6.18 8.78 -8.84
C TRP A 29 -6.22 7.26 -8.62
N GLN A 30 -7.40 6.65 -8.53
CA GLN A 30 -7.56 5.21 -8.42
C GLN A 30 -7.05 4.48 -9.67
N TRP A 31 -7.32 5.00 -10.85
CA TRP A 31 -6.79 4.45 -12.10
C TRP A 31 -5.26 4.44 -12.13
N ASN A 32 -4.62 5.54 -11.72
CA ASN A 32 -3.16 5.59 -11.66
C ASN A 32 -2.58 4.57 -10.66
N ARG A 33 -3.26 4.35 -9.53
CA ARG A 33 -2.88 3.32 -8.57
C ARG A 33 -3.03 1.90 -9.15
N HIS A 34 -4.09 1.65 -9.90
CA HIS A 34 -4.27 0.39 -10.63
C HIS A 34 -3.13 0.15 -11.62
N VAL A 35 -2.83 1.11 -12.47
CA VAL A 35 -1.73 1.00 -13.46
C VAL A 35 -0.37 0.76 -12.78
N ALA A 36 -0.08 1.46 -11.69
CA ALA A 36 1.16 1.26 -10.94
C ALA A 36 1.22 -0.14 -10.30
N ARG A 37 0.10 -0.62 -9.76
CA ARG A 37 0.01 -1.96 -9.18
C ARG A 37 0.16 -3.05 -10.24
N ASP A 38 -0.47 -2.90 -11.38
CA ASP A 38 -0.40 -3.82 -12.51
C ASP A 38 1.04 -3.93 -13.05
N ALA A 39 1.75 -2.80 -13.14
CA ALA A 39 3.17 -2.81 -13.52
C ALA A 39 4.05 -3.55 -12.49
N GLN A 40 3.76 -3.43 -11.18
CA GLN A 40 4.46 -4.20 -10.14
C GLN A 40 4.18 -5.70 -10.24
N ILE A 41 2.92 -6.08 -10.50
CA ILE A 41 2.53 -7.49 -10.66
C ILE A 41 3.28 -8.10 -11.85
N ARG A 42 3.27 -7.45 -13.01
CA ARG A 42 4.02 -7.93 -14.19
C ARG A 42 5.50 -8.11 -13.88
N LEU A 43 6.12 -7.14 -13.21
CA LEU A 43 7.53 -7.25 -12.84
C LEU A 43 7.80 -8.50 -11.96
N ILE A 44 6.89 -8.81 -11.02
CA ILE A 44 6.99 -9.99 -10.19
C ILE A 44 6.82 -11.25 -11.03
N GLU A 45 5.79 -11.33 -11.87
CA GLU A 45 5.48 -12.47 -12.73
C GLU A 45 6.63 -12.79 -13.70
N ASP A 46 7.22 -11.74 -14.30
CA ASP A 46 8.34 -11.87 -15.24
C ASP A 46 9.63 -12.35 -14.56
N ASN A 47 9.87 -11.96 -13.30
CA ASN A 47 11.16 -12.14 -12.63
C ASN A 47 11.19 -13.26 -11.58
N TYR A 48 10.10 -13.50 -10.88
CA TYR A 48 10.08 -14.33 -9.66
C TYR A 48 10.46 -15.80 -9.93
N SER A 49 10.05 -16.34 -11.06
CA SER A 49 10.30 -17.73 -11.48
C SER A 49 11.21 -17.84 -12.69
N ALA A 50 11.80 -16.73 -13.12
CA ALA A 50 12.68 -16.75 -14.29
C ALA A 50 14.00 -17.47 -13.98
N GLU A 51 14.61 -18.07 -15.01
CA GLU A 51 15.87 -18.81 -14.90
C GLU A 51 16.95 -17.97 -14.20
N PRO A 52 17.63 -18.50 -13.19
CA PRO A 52 18.67 -17.76 -12.47
C PRO A 52 19.84 -17.34 -13.37
N LEU A 53 20.37 -16.15 -13.13
CA LEU A 53 21.56 -15.60 -13.79
C LEU A 53 22.68 -15.44 -12.76
N PRO A 54 23.96 -15.38 -13.15
CA PRO A 54 25.01 -14.94 -12.24
C PRO A 54 24.71 -13.54 -11.69
N LEU A 55 25.00 -13.28 -10.42
CA LEU A 55 24.77 -11.98 -9.79
C LEU A 55 25.41 -10.83 -10.59
N ALA A 56 26.64 -11.04 -11.10
CA ALA A 56 27.37 -10.07 -11.88
C ALA A 56 26.67 -9.67 -13.20
N ALA A 57 25.75 -10.48 -13.72
CA ALA A 57 24.97 -10.15 -14.91
C ALA A 57 23.97 -9.01 -14.70
N LEU A 58 23.56 -8.78 -13.46
CA LEU A 58 22.60 -7.72 -13.07
C LEU A 58 23.23 -6.63 -12.21
N VAL A 59 24.14 -7.01 -11.32
CA VAL A 59 24.85 -6.10 -10.40
C VAL A 59 26.32 -6.49 -10.44
N ALA A 60 27.07 -5.89 -11.34
CA ALA A 60 28.47 -6.25 -11.59
C ALA A 60 29.39 -5.84 -10.44
N THR A 61 29.13 -4.73 -9.78
CA THR A 61 29.95 -4.20 -8.69
C THR A 61 29.11 -3.91 -7.44
N PRO A 62 29.69 -3.95 -6.23
CA PRO A 62 28.98 -3.73 -4.98
C PRO A 62 28.25 -2.39 -4.88
N ASP A 63 28.80 -1.33 -5.44
CA ASP A 63 28.15 0.01 -5.39
C ASP A 63 27.04 0.19 -6.40
N GLN A 64 26.87 -0.72 -7.35
CA GLN A 64 25.83 -0.63 -8.33
C GLN A 64 24.45 -0.77 -7.68
N LEU A 65 23.51 0.08 -8.09
CA LEU A 65 22.12 -0.04 -7.67
C LEU A 65 21.41 -1.10 -8.51
N LEU A 66 20.47 -1.80 -7.91
CA LEU A 66 19.62 -2.73 -8.62
C LEU A 66 18.81 -2.00 -9.70
N PRO A 67 18.89 -2.41 -10.97
CA PRO A 67 18.04 -1.88 -12.04
C PRO A 67 16.55 -1.95 -11.65
N ALA A 68 15.76 -1.03 -12.17
CA ALA A 68 14.36 -0.90 -11.77
C ALA A 68 13.53 -2.15 -12.09
N ASP A 69 13.87 -2.80 -13.18
CA ASP A 69 13.24 -4.01 -13.74
C ASP A 69 13.84 -5.33 -13.23
N ALA A 70 14.93 -5.29 -12.46
CA ALA A 70 15.60 -6.47 -11.93
C ALA A 70 15.15 -6.87 -10.51
N ALA A 71 14.21 -6.15 -9.90
CA ALA A 71 13.65 -6.56 -8.61
C ALA A 71 12.95 -7.93 -8.74
N TRP A 72 13.16 -8.82 -7.76
CA TRP A 72 12.68 -10.21 -7.75
C TRP A 72 13.38 -11.15 -8.72
N ARG A 73 14.31 -10.67 -9.54
CA ARG A 73 15.06 -11.52 -10.46
C ARG A 73 15.93 -12.51 -9.69
N GLN A 74 15.89 -13.77 -10.08
CA GLN A 74 16.73 -14.81 -9.49
C GLN A 74 18.17 -14.69 -9.98
N VAL A 75 19.10 -14.80 -9.05
CA VAL A 75 20.55 -14.90 -9.35
C VAL A 75 21.18 -16.01 -8.54
N THR A 76 22.25 -16.58 -9.11
CA THR A 76 23.12 -17.53 -8.42
C THR A 76 24.43 -16.85 -8.04
N VAL A 77 24.92 -17.22 -6.89
CA VAL A 77 26.23 -16.81 -6.36
C VAL A 77 26.80 -17.95 -5.52
N THR A 78 28.10 -18.15 -5.61
CA THR A 78 28.81 -19.13 -4.77
C THR A 78 29.64 -18.38 -3.74
N GLY A 79 29.68 -18.87 -2.50
CA GLY A 79 30.41 -18.19 -1.43
C GLY A 79 30.40 -19.00 -0.13
N HIS A 80 30.70 -18.31 0.97
CA HIS A 80 30.56 -18.86 2.32
C HIS A 80 29.86 -17.86 3.22
N TYR A 81 29.05 -18.38 4.14
CA TYR A 81 28.33 -17.54 5.10
C TYR A 81 29.21 -17.12 6.26
N GLU A 82 29.07 -15.87 6.67
CA GLU A 82 29.57 -15.35 7.96
C GLU A 82 28.55 -15.68 9.06
N ALA A 83 28.52 -16.94 9.53
CA ALA A 83 27.49 -17.42 10.45
C ALA A 83 27.44 -16.63 11.76
N ASP A 84 28.57 -16.17 12.28
CA ASP A 84 28.69 -15.38 13.50
C ASP A 84 28.12 -13.97 13.34
N ALA A 85 27.97 -13.50 12.12
CA ALA A 85 27.37 -12.21 11.76
C ALA A 85 25.87 -12.30 11.46
N THR A 86 25.20 -13.35 11.93
CA THR A 86 23.75 -13.52 11.79
C THR A 86 22.97 -12.41 12.51
N VAL A 87 22.05 -11.78 11.81
CA VAL A 87 21.22 -10.67 12.31
C VAL A 87 19.75 -10.99 12.16
N LEU A 88 18.93 -10.60 13.12
CA LEU A 88 17.49 -10.81 13.10
C LEU A 88 16.74 -9.53 12.69
N LEU A 89 15.97 -9.61 11.61
CA LEU A 89 15.05 -8.54 11.24
C LEU A 89 13.73 -8.73 11.97
N ARG A 90 13.34 -7.72 12.73
CA ARG A 90 12.13 -7.72 13.54
C ARG A 90 10.95 -6.99 12.86
N ASN A 91 9.78 -7.15 13.45
CA ASN A 91 8.54 -6.46 13.04
C ASN A 91 8.06 -6.79 11.61
N ARG A 92 8.34 -7.99 11.13
CA ARG A 92 7.81 -8.54 9.88
C ARG A 92 7.08 -9.87 10.12
N PRO A 93 5.82 -9.84 10.56
CA PRO A 93 5.05 -11.05 10.75
C PRO A 93 4.78 -11.74 9.40
N ILE A 94 4.80 -13.07 9.39
CA ILE A 94 4.43 -13.89 8.25
C ILE A 94 3.14 -14.64 8.58
N GLY A 95 2.10 -14.52 7.72
CA GLY A 95 0.82 -15.17 7.95
C GLY A 95 0.12 -14.73 9.25
N GLY A 96 0.41 -13.53 9.77
CA GLY A 96 -0.11 -13.04 11.04
C GLY A 96 0.65 -13.54 12.28
N MET A 97 1.67 -14.40 12.10
CA MET A 97 2.52 -14.89 13.18
C MET A 97 3.72 -13.97 13.40
N ALA A 98 4.00 -13.63 14.65
CA ALA A 98 5.19 -12.89 15.03
C ALA A 98 6.44 -13.75 14.86
N GLY A 99 7.53 -13.14 14.41
CA GLY A 99 8.80 -13.82 14.19
C GLY A 99 9.86 -12.88 13.64
N TYR A 100 10.95 -13.46 13.24
CA TYR A 100 12.12 -12.76 12.74
C TYR A 100 12.58 -13.35 11.41
N HIS A 101 13.00 -12.50 10.47
CA HIS A 101 13.78 -12.96 9.33
C HIS A 101 15.23 -13.13 9.76
N VAL A 102 15.90 -14.11 9.21
CA VAL A 102 17.29 -14.45 9.52
C VAL A 102 18.19 -13.95 8.39
N LEU A 103 18.91 -12.87 8.66
CA LEU A 103 19.80 -12.23 7.70
C LEU A 103 21.24 -12.69 7.98
N VAL A 104 21.91 -13.20 6.96
CA VAL A 104 23.31 -13.65 7.07
C VAL A 104 24.12 -13.09 5.93
N PRO A 105 25.26 -12.43 6.20
CA PRO A 105 26.18 -12.02 5.14
C PRO A 105 26.83 -13.24 4.48
N LEU A 106 26.93 -13.23 3.15
CA LEU A 106 27.64 -14.19 2.34
C LEU A 106 28.86 -13.51 1.72
N VAL A 107 30.06 -14.04 1.94
CA VAL A 107 31.26 -13.62 1.22
C VAL A 107 31.25 -14.30 -0.14
N VAL A 108 31.18 -13.52 -1.18
CA VAL A 108 31.09 -14.00 -2.57
C VAL A 108 32.44 -14.58 -3.01
N ALA A 109 32.43 -15.76 -3.60
CA ALA A 109 33.59 -16.39 -4.24
C ALA A 109 33.47 -16.40 -5.76
N ASP A 110 32.26 -16.67 -6.28
CA ASP A 110 32.00 -16.73 -7.73
C ASP A 110 30.56 -16.30 -8.04
N GLY A 111 30.32 -15.95 -9.31
CA GLY A 111 29.02 -15.46 -9.78
C GLY A 111 28.76 -13.98 -9.52
N GLY A 112 29.64 -13.32 -8.75
CA GLY A 112 29.66 -11.90 -8.43
C GLY A 112 31.10 -11.40 -8.22
N GLU A 113 31.27 -10.24 -7.58
CA GLU A 113 32.58 -9.67 -7.26
C GLU A 113 33.21 -10.46 -6.09
N PRO A 114 34.37 -11.17 -6.31
CA PRO A 114 34.97 -12.00 -5.27
C PRO A 114 35.40 -11.19 -4.04
N GLY A 115 35.09 -11.72 -2.85
CA GLY A 115 35.38 -11.07 -1.57
C GLY A 115 34.35 -10.00 -1.17
N ALA A 116 33.39 -9.65 -2.01
CA ALA A 116 32.29 -8.77 -1.64
C ALA A 116 31.28 -9.47 -0.73
N LEU A 117 30.61 -8.70 0.13
CA LEU A 117 29.54 -9.20 0.98
C LEU A 117 28.16 -9.03 0.30
N LEU A 118 27.37 -10.11 0.27
CA LEU A 118 25.95 -10.07 -0.09
C LEU A 118 25.11 -10.43 1.15
N VAL A 119 24.25 -9.55 1.61
CA VAL A 119 23.30 -9.89 2.69
C VAL A 119 22.22 -10.82 2.11
N VAL A 120 22.02 -11.97 2.75
CA VAL A 120 21.01 -12.97 2.37
C VAL A 120 19.96 -13.08 3.46
N ASP A 121 18.70 -12.82 3.11
CA ASP A 121 17.53 -13.17 3.91
C ASP A 121 17.24 -14.66 3.70
N ARG A 122 17.74 -15.50 4.62
CA ARG A 122 17.67 -16.97 4.47
C ARG A 122 16.31 -17.57 4.78
N GLY A 123 15.46 -16.83 5.46
CA GLY A 123 14.15 -17.32 5.86
C GLY A 123 13.67 -16.75 7.17
N TRP A 124 12.69 -17.37 7.76
CA TRP A 124 11.96 -16.87 8.90
C TRP A 124 11.90 -17.88 10.06
N VAL A 125 11.91 -17.37 11.28
CA VAL A 125 11.71 -18.14 12.52
C VAL A 125 10.61 -17.50 13.37
N PRO A 126 9.70 -18.29 13.97
CA PRO A 126 8.70 -17.74 14.88
C PRO A 126 9.39 -17.25 16.18
N THR A 127 8.76 -16.33 16.89
CA THR A 127 9.11 -16.02 18.28
C THR A 127 8.81 -17.21 19.16
N GLY A 128 9.63 -17.41 20.21
CA GLY A 128 9.38 -18.41 21.25
C GLY A 128 8.10 -18.10 22.06
N GLU A 129 7.79 -18.96 23.02
CA GLU A 129 6.56 -18.88 23.86
C GLU A 129 6.44 -17.55 24.62
N ASN A 130 7.55 -16.90 24.95
CA ASN A 130 7.55 -15.58 25.58
C ASN A 130 7.34 -14.40 24.60
N GLY A 131 7.22 -14.67 23.29
CA GLY A 131 6.99 -13.68 22.24
C GLY A 131 8.18 -12.77 21.92
N ILE A 132 9.34 -13.00 22.51
CA ILE A 132 10.53 -12.14 22.38
C ILE A 132 11.76 -12.93 21.91
N ASP A 133 12.02 -14.07 22.54
CA ASP A 133 13.23 -14.84 22.27
C ASP A 133 13.05 -15.80 21.11
N VAL A 134 14.13 -16.03 20.39
CA VAL A 134 14.22 -17.08 19.37
C VAL A 134 15.17 -18.14 19.89
N THR A 135 14.70 -19.35 20.03
CA THR A 135 15.53 -20.49 20.40
C THR A 135 15.83 -21.34 19.17
N GLY A 136 17.11 -21.66 18.97
CA GLY A 136 17.53 -22.61 17.94
C GLY A 136 17.39 -22.08 16.51
N ILE A 137 17.98 -20.92 16.22
CA ILE A 137 18.10 -20.44 14.84
C ILE A 137 18.96 -21.45 14.06
N PRO A 138 18.43 -22.06 12.97
CA PRO A 138 19.20 -22.97 12.12
C PRO A 138 20.44 -22.27 11.54
N SER A 139 21.61 -22.80 11.84
CA SER A 139 22.86 -22.28 11.28
C SER A 139 22.90 -22.48 9.76
N PRO A 140 23.58 -21.58 9.04
CA PRO A 140 23.80 -21.79 7.61
C PRO A 140 24.75 -22.99 7.39
N PRO A 141 24.74 -23.60 6.20
CA PRO A 141 25.73 -24.58 5.81
C PRO A 141 27.15 -24.03 5.96
N THR A 142 28.09 -24.90 6.37
CA THR A 142 29.50 -24.55 6.48
C THR A 142 30.25 -24.79 5.17
N GLY A 143 31.33 -24.04 4.96
CA GLY A 143 32.13 -24.14 3.74
C GLY A 143 31.51 -23.41 2.56
N THR A 144 31.84 -23.85 1.36
CA THR A 144 31.36 -23.24 0.13
C THR A 144 29.94 -23.69 -0.18
N VAL A 145 29.05 -22.74 -0.44
CA VAL A 145 27.65 -22.97 -0.80
C VAL A 145 27.32 -22.26 -2.10
N ALA A 146 26.49 -22.88 -2.93
CA ALA A 146 25.86 -22.24 -4.05
C ALA A 146 24.46 -21.73 -3.62
N VAL A 147 24.23 -20.45 -3.76
CA VAL A 147 23.00 -19.80 -3.29
C VAL A 147 22.23 -19.21 -4.46
N THR A 148 20.96 -19.56 -4.57
CA THR A 148 20.03 -18.88 -5.48
C THR A 148 19.16 -17.95 -4.67
N VAL A 149 19.19 -16.67 -5.01
CA VAL A 149 18.42 -15.64 -4.31
C VAL A 149 17.64 -14.76 -5.27
N ARG A 150 16.56 -14.18 -4.80
CA ARG A 150 15.83 -13.13 -5.51
C ARG A 150 16.34 -11.78 -5.08
N LEU A 151 16.82 -10.99 -6.05
CA LEU A 151 17.41 -9.68 -5.74
C LEU A 151 16.36 -8.68 -5.27
N ARG A 152 16.72 -7.97 -4.21
CA ARG A 152 15.91 -6.93 -3.61
C ARG A 152 16.74 -5.67 -3.43
N ARG A 153 16.08 -4.53 -3.54
CA ARG A 153 16.71 -3.24 -3.26
C ARG A 153 17.01 -3.10 -1.78
N ASN A 154 18.20 -2.57 -1.49
CA ASN A 154 18.54 -2.11 -0.15
C ASN A 154 17.45 -1.19 0.40
N GLU A 155 17.00 -1.44 1.62
CA GLU A 155 16.02 -0.58 2.29
C GLU A 155 16.70 0.64 2.92
N ALA A 156 15.93 1.71 3.10
CA ALA A 156 16.39 2.86 3.83
C ALA A 156 16.68 2.46 5.29
N ALA A 157 17.76 3.00 5.84
CA ALA A 157 18.11 2.79 7.24
C ALA A 157 16.95 3.23 8.16
N SER A 158 16.61 2.38 9.11
CA SER A 158 15.59 2.70 10.10
C SER A 158 16.16 3.65 11.16
N PRO A 159 15.46 4.76 11.50
CA PRO A 159 15.84 5.61 12.61
C PRO A 159 15.51 5.00 13.99
N ARG A 160 14.79 3.86 14.02
CA ARG A 160 14.42 3.19 15.27
C ARG A 160 15.56 2.32 15.75
N SER A 161 15.89 2.39 17.01
CA SER A 161 16.84 1.46 17.65
C SER A 161 16.30 0.03 17.67
N ALA A 162 17.21 -0.93 17.70
CA ALA A 162 16.93 -2.35 17.90
C ALA A 162 17.88 -2.91 18.95
N PRO A 163 17.56 -4.04 19.61
CA PRO A 163 18.49 -4.78 20.45
C PRO A 163 19.73 -5.22 19.67
N SER A 164 20.80 -5.56 20.36
CA SER A 164 22.04 -6.09 19.75
C SER A 164 21.73 -7.31 18.87
N GLY A 165 22.36 -7.40 17.71
CA GLY A 165 22.12 -8.47 16.72
C GLY A 165 20.76 -8.38 16.00
N GLN A 166 20.04 -7.26 16.12
CA GLN A 166 18.74 -7.09 15.47
C GLN A 166 18.67 -5.79 14.67
N VAL A 167 17.81 -5.77 13.65
CA VAL A 167 17.52 -4.59 12.82
C VAL A 167 16.03 -4.41 12.59
N GLN A 168 15.63 -3.20 12.17
CA GLN A 168 14.23 -2.85 11.85
C GLN A 168 13.96 -2.78 10.35
N ALA A 169 15.02 -2.79 9.53
CA ALA A 169 14.97 -2.73 8.07
C ALA A 169 16.14 -3.51 7.49
N ILE A 170 16.00 -4.04 6.27
CA ILE A 170 17.11 -4.68 5.56
C ILE A 170 17.95 -3.58 4.88
N SER A 171 18.51 -2.71 5.70
CA SER A 171 19.58 -1.80 5.29
C SER A 171 20.91 -2.54 5.41
N VAL A 172 21.57 -2.77 4.29
CA VAL A 172 22.84 -3.53 4.27
C VAL A 172 23.83 -2.97 5.28
N ALA A 173 23.98 -1.64 5.36
CA ALA A 173 24.86 -1.01 6.33
C ALA A 173 24.47 -1.33 7.79
N GLN A 174 23.18 -1.24 8.15
CA GLN A 174 22.71 -1.56 9.50
C GLN A 174 22.81 -3.06 9.80
N VAL A 175 22.61 -3.93 8.81
CA VAL A 175 22.78 -5.38 8.99
C VAL A 175 24.23 -5.73 9.28
N LEU A 176 25.17 -5.20 8.50
CA LEU A 176 26.59 -5.44 8.70
C LEU A 176 27.09 -4.87 10.04
N GLU A 177 26.62 -3.68 10.42
CA GLU A 177 26.93 -3.08 11.72
C GLU A 177 26.40 -3.94 12.89
N ALA A 178 25.11 -4.35 12.82
CA ALA A 178 24.48 -5.16 13.87
C ALA A 178 25.09 -6.57 13.99
N GLY A 179 25.55 -7.15 12.87
CA GLY A 179 26.23 -8.44 12.81
C GLY A 179 27.75 -8.36 13.08
N HIS A 180 28.29 -7.18 13.29
CA HIS A 180 29.73 -6.93 13.39
C HIS A 180 30.54 -7.50 12.19
N ALA A 181 29.87 -7.59 11.02
CA ALA A 181 30.52 -8.01 9.79
C ALA A 181 31.26 -6.83 9.16
N VAL A 182 32.56 -6.83 9.32
CA VAL A 182 33.44 -5.81 8.73
C VAL A 182 34.04 -6.39 7.46
N PRO A 183 33.79 -5.77 6.27
CA PRO A 183 34.52 -6.21 5.08
C PRO A 183 36.01 -6.18 5.30
N ALA A 184 36.72 -7.19 4.79
CA ALA A 184 38.18 -7.21 4.89
C ALA A 184 38.78 -5.93 4.27
N THR A 185 39.94 -5.50 4.73
CA THR A 185 40.58 -4.23 4.35
C THR A 185 40.77 -4.11 2.82
N ASP A 186 41.00 -5.25 2.14
CA ASP A 186 41.15 -5.34 0.69
C ASP A 186 39.90 -5.84 -0.01
N SER A 187 38.76 -5.93 0.69
CA SER A 187 37.46 -6.34 0.12
C SER A 187 36.89 -5.23 -0.75
N PRO A 188 36.21 -5.59 -1.86
CA PRO A 188 35.45 -4.63 -2.66
C PRO A 188 34.22 -4.04 -1.94
N GLY A 189 33.98 -4.44 -0.67
CA GLY A 189 32.89 -3.93 0.13
C GLY A 189 31.65 -4.82 0.13
N ALA A 190 30.47 -4.22 0.28
CA ALA A 190 29.22 -4.93 0.31
C ALA A 190 28.26 -4.45 -0.79
N TYR A 191 27.54 -5.39 -1.39
CA TYR A 191 26.51 -5.08 -2.36
C TYR A 191 25.41 -4.19 -1.78
N ARG A 192 24.99 -3.18 -2.53
CA ARG A 192 23.86 -2.28 -2.20
C ARG A 192 22.49 -2.90 -2.54
N VAL A 193 22.44 -4.20 -2.53
CA VAL A 193 21.26 -5.04 -2.72
C VAL A 193 21.29 -6.15 -1.68
N TYR A 194 20.17 -6.81 -1.44
CA TYR A 194 20.16 -8.06 -0.68
C TYR A 194 19.46 -9.15 -1.46
N GLY A 195 19.72 -10.40 -1.09
CA GLY A 195 19.10 -11.58 -1.69
C GLY A 195 18.04 -12.17 -0.76
N GLU A 196 16.84 -12.44 -1.26
CA GLU A 196 15.83 -13.25 -0.59
C GLU A 196 15.98 -14.69 -1.05
N MET A 197 16.18 -15.61 -0.11
CA MET A 197 16.48 -17.02 -0.40
C MET A 197 15.46 -17.68 -1.30
N ALA A 198 15.95 -18.36 -2.33
CA ALA A 198 15.16 -19.27 -3.16
C ALA A 198 15.65 -20.72 -3.00
N ALA A 199 16.96 -20.94 -2.99
CA ALA A 199 17.57 -22.26 -2.78
C ALA A 199 19.02 -22.10 -2.31
N GLU A 200 19.54 -23.10 -1.60
CA GLU A 200 20.96 -23.22 -1.27
C GLU A 200 21.43 -24.68 -1.38
N ASP A 201 22.66 -24.87 -1.85
CA ASP A 201 23.30 -26.18 -2.03
C ASP A 201 24.74 -26.11 -1.50
N PRO A 202 25.14 -26.98 -0.52
CA PRO A 202 24.31 -28.02 0.09
C PRO A 202 23.14 -27.47 0.90
N ALA A 203 22.03 -28.23 0.93
CA ALA A 203 20.89 -27.89 1.75
C ALA A 203 21.27 -27.92 3.24
N PRO A 204 20.74 -26.99 4.09
CA PRO A 204 21.02 -26.98 5.50
C PRO A 204 20.39 -28.19 6.20
N GLU A 205 21.00 -28.64 7.30
CA GLU A 205 20.46 -29.75 8.13
C GLU A 205 19.07 -29.41 8.70
N ASN A 206 18.86 -28.16 9.10
CA ASN A 206 17.59 -27.67 9.58
C ASN A 206 17.17 -26.46 8.74
N THR A 207 15.92 -26.47 8.28
CA THR A 207 15.39 -25.42 7.41
C THR A 207 14.73 -24.31 8.21
N LEU A 208 14.95 -23.08 7.77
CA LEU A 208 14.14 -21.93 8.17
C LEU A 208 12.74 -21.98 7.52
N GLY A 209 11.78 -21.31 8.10
CA GLY A 209 10.49 -21.07 7.45
C GLY A 209 10.68 -20.33 6.12
N THR A 210 9.97 -20.76 5.09
CA THR A 210 10.05 -20.16 3.77
C THR A 210 9.43 -18.76 3.76
N LEU A 211 10.03 -17.84 3.01
CA LEU A 211 9.49 -16.52 2.79
C LEU A 211 8.33 -16.60 1.79
N PRO A 212 7.20 -15.96 2.07
CA PRO A 212 6.04 -16.02 1.18
C PRO A 212 6.33 -15.27 -0.11
N ALA A 213 5.81 -15.78 -1.21
CA ALA A 213 5.85 -15.06 -2.47
C ALA A 213 5.13 -13.70 -2.36
N PRO A 214 5.59 -12.68 -3.08
CA PRO A 214 4.94 -11.39 -3.08
C PRO A 214 3.51 -11.49 -3.62
N SER A 215 2.59 -10.75 -3.04
CA SER A 215 1.20 -10.74 -3.51
C SER A 215 1.11 -10.17 -4.93
N THR A 216 0.40 -10.87 -5.80
CA THR A 216 0.00 -10.44 -7.16
C THR A 216 -1.48 -10.04 -7.23
N ASP A 217 -2.12 -9.81 -6.09
CA ASP A 217 -3.50 -9.32 -6.05
C ASP A 217 -3.57 -7.89 -6.61
N PRO A 218 -4.35 -7.62 -7.67
CA PRO A 218 -4.51 -6.29 -8.24
C PRO A 218 -5.28 -5.33 -7.32
N GLY A 219 -5.96 -5.85 -6.31
CA GLY A 219 -6.81 -5.07 -5.42
C GLY A 219 -8.04 -4.49 -6.12
N SER A 220 -8.74 -3.62 -5.42
CA SER A 220 -10.03 -3.04 -5.86
C SER A 220 -9.91 -1.69 -6.59
N HIS A 221 -8.68 -1.25 -6.93
CA HIS A 221 -8.46 0.09 -7.49
C HIS A 221 -9.22 0.37 -8.78
N LEU A 222 -9.30 -0.63 -9.68
CA LEU A 222 -10.03 -0.52 -10.93
C LEU A 222 -11.54 -0.31 -10.70
N SER A 223 -12.14 -1.11 -9.83
CA SER A 223 -13.57 -1.00 -9.49
C SER A 223 -13.90 0.36 -8.88
N TYR A 224 -13.04 0.86 -7.97
CA TYR A 224 -13.20 2.20 -7.39
C TYR A 224 -13.03 3.32 -8.42
N ALA A 225 -12.15 3.18 -9.41
CA ALA A 225 -12.03 4.17 -10.48
C ALA A 225 -13.36 4.32 -11.25
N PHE A 226 -13.94 3.20 -11.67
CA PHE A 226 -15.26 3.19 -12.35
C PHE A 226 -16.37 3.71 -11.45
N GLN A 227 -16.40 3.37 -10.18
CA GLN A 227 -17.39 3.87 -9.22
C GLN A 227 -17.33 5.40 -9.10
N TRP A 228 -16.14 5.99 -8.97
CA TRP A 228 -15.98 7.44 -8.93
C TRP A 228 -16.45 8.14 -10.20
N TRP A 229 -16.13 7.59 -11.38
CA TRP A 229 -16.61 8.15 -12.65
C TRP A 229 -18.12 8.02 -12.82
N THR A 230 -18.73 6.94 -12.33
CA THR A 230 -20.19 6.79 -12.29
C THR A 230 -20.81 7.85 -11.38
N PHE A 231 -20.23 8.14 -10.23
CA PHE A 231 -20.69 9.22 -9.35
C PHE A 231 -20.51 10.61 -9.99
N ALA A 232 -19.42 10.83 -10.72
CA ALA A 232 -19.24 12.07 -11.49
C ALA A 232 -20.38 12.27 -12.51
N LEU A 233 -20.65 11.26 -13.30
CA LEU A 233 -21.74 11.30 -14.29
C LEU A 233 -23.10 11.45 -13.63
N GLY A 234 -23.39 10.66 -12.59
CA GLY A 234 -24.64 10.70 -11.85
C GLY A 234 -24.90 12.07 -11.19
N SER A 235 -23.86 12.70 -10.63
CA SER A 235 -23.97 14.04 -10.05
C SER A 235 -24.30 15.09 -11.11
N LEU A 236 -23.61 15.07 -12.25
CA LEU A 236 -23.85 15.99 -13.35
C LEU A 236 -25.29 15.86 -13.89
N VAL A 237 -25.74 14.63 -14.17
CA VAL A 237 -27.08 14.36 -14.68
C VAL A 237 -28.15 14.71 -13.64
N GLY A 238 -28.01 14.21 -12.41
CA GLY A 238 -28.99 14.38 -11.34
C GLY A 238 -29.20 15.84 -10.95
N PHE A 239 -28.11 16.55 -10.61
CA PHE A 239 -28.22 17.96 -10.23
C PHE A 239 -28.61 18.87 -11.37
N THR A 240 -28.22 18.57 -12.61
CA THR A 240 -28.71 19.31 -13.79
C THR A 240 -30.20 19.11 -14.00
N ALA A 241 -30.72 17.90 -13.85
CA ALA A 241 -32.16 17.63 -13.93
C ALA A 241 -32.93 18.35 -12.81
N MET A 242 -32.41 18.35 -11.58
CA MET A 242 -32.99 19.11 -10.47
C MET A 242 -32.98 20.61 -10.72
N ALA A 243 -31.89 21.19 -11.22
CA ALA A 243 -31.81 22.60 -11.56
C ALA A 243 -32.79 22.99 -12.65
N ARG A 244 -32.99 22.15 -13.66
CA ARG A 244 -34.01 22.36 -14.71
C ARG A 244 -35.43 22.38 -14.15
N ARG A 245 -35.76 21.46 -13.22
CA ARG A 245 -37.09 21.44 -12.57
C ARG A 245 -37.29 22.70 -11.75
N GLU A 246 -36.34 23.16 -10.95
CA GLU A 246 -36.43 24.41 -10.18
C GLU A 246 -36.71 25.63 -11.09
N LEU A 247 -36.11 25.69 -12.28
CA LEU A 247 -36.34 26.77 -13.25
C LEU A 247 -37.75 26.69 -13.87
N GLN A 248 -38.26 25.48 -14.17
CA GLN A 248 -39.57 25.26 -14.73
C GLN A 248 -40.68 25.62 -13.72
N ASP A 249 -40.58 25.13 -12.48
CA ASP A 249 -41.53 25.37 -11.41
C ASP A 249 -41.58 26.85 -11.01
N GLY A 250 -40.41 27.50 -10.98
CA GLY A 250 -40.34 28.94 -10.73
C GLY A 250 -40.88 29.83 -11.85
N SER A 251 -40.96 29.29 -13.07
CA SER A 251 -41.57 29.98 -14.22
C SER A 251 -43.08 29.76 -14.27
N ALA A 252 -43.58 28.61 -13.80
CA ALA A 252 -45.01 28.27 -13.75
C ALA A 252 -45.74 28.94 -12.57
N ALA A 253 -45.02 29.36 -11.53
CA ALA A 253 -45.57 30.18 -10.45
C ALA A 253 -45.78 31.61 -10.94
N GLY A 254 -46.92 31.86 -11.65
CA GLY A 254 -47.47 33.20 -11.89
C GLY A 254 -47.63 33.94 -10.55
N PRO A 255 -47.90 35.26 -10.58
CA PRO A 255 -48.00 36.04 -9.32
C PRO A 255 -48.97 35.32 -8.39
N ALA A 256 -48.48 34.95 -7.21
CA ALA A 256 -49.26 34.25 -6.21
C ALA A 256 -50.56 35.03 -5.99
N VAL A 257 -51.67 34.51 -6.48
CA VAL A 257 -52.98 34.96 -6.09
C VAL A 257 -53.01 34.73 -4.57
N ARG A 258 -52.85 35.82 -3.82
CA ARG A 258 -52.97 35.82 -2.37
C ARG A 258 -54.30 35.14 -2.08
N PRO A 259 -54.38 34.00 -1.41
CA PRO A 259 -55.67 33.41 -1.10
C PRO A 259 -56.44 34.49 -0.33
N GLU A 260 -57.55 34.93 -0.92
CA GLU A 260 -58.48 35.84 -0.25
C GLU A 260 -58.80 35.21 1.10
N ARG A 261 -58.49 35.93 2.15
CA ARG A 261 -58.71 35.47 3.53
C ARG A 261 -60.21 35.15 3.63
N ARG A 262 -60.58 33.85 3.39
CA ARG A 262 -61.92 33.36 3.58
C ARG A 262 -62.39 33.93 4.93
N ARG A 263 -63.37 34.85 4.93
CA ARG A 263 -64.03 35.32 6.15
C ARG A 263 -64.41 34.04 6.91
N ARG A 264 -63.81 33.87 8.07
CA ARG A 264 -64.23 32.82 9.00
C ARG A 264 -65.73 32.98 9.14
N SER A 265 -66.50 31.98 8.79
CA SER A 265 -67.88 31.84 9.24
C SER A 265 -67.82 31.98 10.79
N PRO A 266 -68.79 32.73 11.38
CA PRO A 266 -68.84 32.77 12.86
C PRO A 266 -68.80 31.34 13.40
N SER A 267 -68.03 31.14 14.46
CA SER A 267 -68.00 29.82 15.11
C SER A 267 -69.33 29.62 15.80
N ALA A 268 -69.71 28.34 16.08
CA ALA A 268 -70.93 28.03 16.85
C ALA A 268 -70.95 28.77 18.22
N GLU A 269 -69.80 29.09 18.77
CA GLU A 269 -69.63 29.88 20.02
C GLU A 269 -70.00 31.36 19.77
N ASP A 270 -69.62 31.95 18.61
CA ASP A 270 -69.96 33.33 18.28
C ASP A 270 -71.49 33.48 18.03
N GLU A 271 -72.16 32.42 17.50
CA GLU A 271 -73.61 32.41 17.32
C GLU A 271 -74.35 32.19 18.65
N GLU A 272 -73.83 31.40 19.56
CA GLU A 272 -74.35 31.13 20.89
C GLU A 272 -74.27 32.39 21.79
N ASP A 273 -73.12 33.07 21.77
CA ASP A 273 -72.93 34.35 22.49
C ASP A 273 -73.90 35.47 21.96
N ALA A 274 -74.11 35.53 20.65
CA ALA A 274 -75.08 36.47 20.05
C ALA A 274 -76.53 36.18 20.44
N LEU A 275 -76.89 34.91 20.64
CA LEU A 275 -78.20 34.45 21.13
C LEU A 275 -78.41 34.80 22.62
N VAL A 276 -77.42 34.62 23.41
CA VAL A 276 -77.46 34.94 24.87
C VAL A 276 -77.58 36.45 25.07
N ASP A 277 -76.81 37.25 24.33
CA ASP A 277 -76.97 38.73 24.42
C ASP A 277 -78.32 39.23 23.94
N SER A 278 -78.96 38.55 22.99
CA SER A 278 -80.30 38.94 22.52
C SER A 278 -81.46 38.60 23.51
N GLN A 279 -81.18 37.69 24.51
CA GLN A 279 -82.17 37.34 25.55
C GLN A 279 -82.01 38.14 26.85
N LEU A 280 -80.95 38.85 27.03
CA LEU A 280 -80.64 39.66 28.20
C LEU A 280 -80.91 41.17 28.04
N GLY A 281 -81.32 41.60 26.87
CA GLY A 281 -81.75 42.98 26.54
C GLY A 281 -83.23 43.02 26.32
#